data_e9d12358e146e495d1a3b1ea4b57acd3
#
_entry.id   e9d12358e146e495d1a3b1ea4b57acd3
#
_cell.length_a   1.000
_cell.length_b   1.000
_cell.length_c   1.000
_cell.angle_alpha   90.00
_cell.angle_beta   90.00
_cell.angle_gamma   90.00
#
_symmetry.space_group_name_H-M   'P 1'
#
loop_
_entity.id
_entity.type
_entity.pdbx_description
1 polymer ?
#
loop_
_entity_poly.entity_id
_entity_poly.type
_entity_poly.pdbx_seq_one_letter_code
_entity_poly.pdbx_strand_id
1 'polypeptide(L)'
;MEQRKYISILGDDRSTFEGVTPKIGSFYSPSYVSYAGFATPEGTWWMQLIHRLGGQLLVNNSFAGSHISCAGNYAACLPGRIRSLATEAAAADLVLVCTGLNDVAHRVDLGAFRRDCRDMVQKLAAQYPAAQIWVGTITVGKPSQGPWYLDPATLEDRAAYSDVLRQCVAEAGPSVHLADLTPIDGGYETVNGTHPNRAGMVTFADGWYQAMAGTVPTKG
;
A
#
# COMPACT_ATOMS: atom_id res chain seq x y z
N MET A 1 18.79 -24.49 -1.48
CA MET A 1 18.41 -23.18 -0.86
C MET A 1 17.10 -22.77 -1.49
N GLU A 2 16.08 -22.55 -0.70
CA GLU A 2 14.78 -22.07 -1.20
C GLU A 2 14.96 -20.64 -1.69
N GLN A 3 14.54 -20.36 -2.93
CA GLN A 3 14.68 -19.04 -3.52
C GLN A 3 13.72 -18.07 -2.77
N ARG A 4 14.26 -17.02 -2.16
CA ARG A 4 13.44 -16.00 -1.48
C ARG A 4 12.56 -15.26 -2.49
N LYS A 5 11.31 -15.05 -2.14
CA LYS A 5 10.36 -14.29 -2.98
C LYS A 5 10.76 -12.81 -3.05
N TYR A 6 10.80 -12.26 -4.24
CA TYR A 6 10.96 -10.83 -4.48
C TYR A 6 9.62 -10.12 -4.32
N ILE A 7 9.57 -9.11 -3.43
CA ILE A 7 8.36 -8.37 -3.11
C ILE A 7 8.55 -6.91 -3.47
N SER A 8 7.63 -6.37 -4.28
CA SER A 8 7.61 -4.94 -4.63
C SER A 8 6.35 -4.26 -4.10
N ILE A 9 6.45 -2.95 -3.85
CA ILE A 9 5.39 -2.14 -3.26
C ILE A 9 5.07 -0.98 -4.19
N LEU A 10 3.79 -0.80 -4.48
CA LEU A 10 3.20 0.36 -5.13
C LEU A 10 2.34 1.07 -4.09
N GLY A 11 2.82 2.19 -3.53
CA GLY A 11 2.21 2.75 -2.34
C GLY A 11 2.10 4.26 -2.32
N ASP A 12 1.42 4.71 -1.27
CA ASP A 12 1.27 6.11 -0.87
C ASP A 12 2.17 6.46 0.34
N ASP A 13 1.84 7.53 1.04
CA ASP A 13 2.51 8.08 2.22
C ASP A 13 2.86 7.02 3.27
N ARG A 14 1.91 6.09 3.53
CA ARG A 14 2.01 5.07 4.59
C ARG A 14 3.07 4.02 4.31
N SER A 15 3.51 3.94 3.05
CA SER A 15 4.51 2.96 2.58
C SER A 15 5.87 3.60 2.30
N THR A 16 6.02 4.91 2.47
CA THR A 16 7.30 5.61 2.24
C THR A 16 8.27 5.40 3.38
N PHE A 17 9.56 5.47 3.07
CA PHE A 17 10.65 5.61 4.04
C PHE A 17 11.88 6.20 3.32
N GLU A 18 12.41 7.32 3.81
CA GLU A 18 13.55 7.99 3.19
C GLU A 18 14.79 7.09 3.16
N GLY A 19 15.45 7.04 2.01
CA GLY A 19 16.59 6.14 1.77
C GLY A 19 16.22 4.79 1.15
N VAL A 20 14.92 4.41 1.16
CA VAL A 20 14.41 3.19 0.50
C VAL A 20 13.46 3.54 -0.64
N THR A 21 12.57 4.50 -0.41
CA THR A 21 11.68 5.04 -1.44
C THR A 21 12.36 6.22 -2.16
N PRO A 22 11.83 6.64 -3.33
CA PRO A 22 12.35 7.82 -4.01
C PRO A 22 12.48 9.03 -3.07
N LYS A 23 13.60 9.75 -3.14
CA LYS A 23 13.95 10.82 -2.19
C LYS A 23 12.90 11.94 -2.10
N ILE A 24 12.20 12.20 -3.20
CA ILE A 24 11.13 13.18 -3.24
C ILE A 24 9.82 12.49 -2.84
N GLY A 25 9.14 13.00 -1.81
CA GLY A 25 7.83 12.52 -1.41
C GLY A 25 7.85 11.36 -0.39
N SER A 26 8.80 11.33 0.54
CA SER A 26 8.76 10.42 1.69
C SER A 26 8.15 11.10 2.91
N PHE A 27 7.07 10.51 3.46
CA PHE A 27 6.51 10.96 4.74
C PHE A 27 7.44 10.59 5.90
N TYR A 28 7.90 9.33 5.97
CA TYR A 28 8.83 8.88 7.01
C TYR A 28 10.26 9.28 6.68
N SER A 29 10.54 10.58 6.81
CA SER A 29 11.86 11.20 6.71
C SER A 29 12.50 11.36 8.09
N PRO A 30 13.80 11.67 8.21
CA PRO A 30 14.46 11.90 9.50
C PRO A 30 13.74 12.89 10.42
N SER A 31 13.05 13.87 9.85
CA SER A 31 12.26 14.85 10.62
C SER A 31 10.99 14.27 11.23
N TYR A 32 10.42 13.19 10.65
CA TYR A 32 9.13 12.61 11.07
C TYR A 32 9.24 11.26 11.77
N VAL A 33 10.32 10.50 11.55
CA VAL A 33 10.49 9.20 12.21
C VAL A 33 10.52 9.31 13.74
N SER A 34 10.94 10.46 14.29
CA SER A 34 10.88 10.72 15.73
C SER A 34 9.45 10.68 16.29
N TYR A 35 8.48 11.22 15.55
CA TYR A 35 7.06 11.16 15.91
C TYR A 35 6.47 9.76 15.67
N ALA A 36 6.97 9.06 14.68
CA ALA A 36 6.51 7.71 14.36
C ALA A 36 7.05 6.65 15.33
N GLY A 37 8.15 6.93 16.03
CA GLY A 37 8.73 6.05 17.04
C GLY A 37 9.55 4.89 16.49
N PHE A 38 9.98 4.96 15.21
CA PHE A 38 10.93 4.02 14.59
C PHE A 38 11.89 4.80 13.68
N ALA A 39 13.10 4.28 13.50
CA ALA A 39 14.17 5.00 12.81
C ALA A 39 14.77 4.22 11.62
N THR A 40 14.29 3.00 11.38
CA THR A 40 14.81 2.15 10.29
C THR A 40 13.66 1.53 9.50
N PRO A 41 13.89 1.09 8.26
CA PRO A 41 12.87 0.45 7.42
C PRO A 41 12.20 -0.76 8.07
N GLU A 42 12.90 -1.47 8.96
CA GLU A 42 12.39 -2.64 9.71
C GLU A 42 11.18 -2.30 10.58
N GLY A 43 11.03 -1.02 10.96
CA GLY A 43 9.86 -0.52 11.69
C GLY A 43 8.62 -0.33 10.82
N THR A 44 8.73 -0.36 9.51
CA THR A 44 7.60 -0.18 8.59
C THR A 44 6.74 -1.44 8.47
N TRP A 45 5.44 -1.27 8.16
CA TRP A 45 4.51 -2.38 7.98
C TRP A 45 4.97 -3.37 6.89
N TRP A 46 5.51 -2.83 5.80
CA TRP A 46 5.89 -3.65 4.64
C TRP A 46 7.17 -4.47 4.90
N MET A 47 8.18 -3.95 5.63
CA MET A 47 9.33 -4.77 6.01
C MET A 47 8.95 -5.86 7.00
N GLN A 48 8.09 -5.55 7.98
CA GLN A 48 7.56 -6.55 8.90
C GLN A 48 6.79 -7.65 8.17
N LEU A 49 5.94 -7.28 7.20
CA LEU A 49 5.22 -8.24 6.37
C LEU A 49 6.16 -9.08 5.50
N ILE A 50 7.13 -8.44 4.82
CA ILE A 50 8.13 -9.12 3.98
C ILE A 50 8.90 -10.19 4.77
N HIS A 51 9.33 -9.85 6.00
CA HIS A 51 10.02 -10.81 6.89
C HIS A 51 9.13 -12.00 7.26
N ARG A 52 7.87 -11.76 7.59
CA ARG A 52 6.90 -12.84 7.90
C ARG A 52 6.64 -13.77 6.71
N LEU A 53 6.65 -13.21 5.50
CA LEU A 53 6.48 -13.97 4.26
C LEU A 53 7.76 -14.70 3.81
N GLY A 54 8.87 -14.54 4.53
CA GLY A 54 10.18 -15.11 4.16
C GLY A 54 10.75 -14.52 2.88
N GLY A 55 10.29 -13.32 2.47
CA GLY A 55 10.67 -12.64 1.25
C GLY A 55 11.84 -11.68 1.42
N GLN A 56 12.10 -10.94 0.35
CA GLN A 56 13.02 -9.80 0.34
C GLN A 56 12.43 -8.67 -0.51
N LEU A 57 12.69 -7.43 -0.09
CA LEU A 57 12.28 -6.26 -0.85
C LEU A 57 13.03 -6.22 -2.18
N LEU A 58 12.28 -6.08 -3.28
CA LEU A 58 12.86 -5.80 -4.60
C LEU A 58 12.83 -4.29 -4.88
N VAL A 59 11.63 -3.71 -4.89
CA VAL A 59 11.44 -2.27 -5.11
C VAL A 59 10.32 -1.75 -4.21
N ASN A 60 10.53 -0.62 -3.56
CA ASN A 60 9.46 0.16 -2.96
C ASN A 60 9.26 1.45 -3.77
N ASN A 61 8.24 1.45 -4.62
CA ASN A 61 7.83 2.60 -5.43
C ASN A 61 6.63 3.30 -4.79
N SER A 62 6.84 3.85 -3.59
CA SER A 62 5.84 4.62 -2.85
C SER A 62 6.20 6.11 -2.81
N PHE A 63 5.18 6.96 -2.87
CA PHE A 63 5.33 8.41 -2.79
C PHE A 63 4.27 9.01 -1.88
N ALA A 64 4.66 9.97 -1.05
CA ALA A 64 3.69 10.77 -0.32
C ALA A 64 2.79 11.55 -1.29
N GLY A 65 1.49 11.55 -1.01
CA GLY A 65 0.50 12.17 -1.91
C GLY A 65 0.15 11.33 -3.15
N SER A 66 0.60 10.07 -3.23
CA SER A 66 0.29 9.19 -4.38
C SER A 66 -1.20 8.85 -4.44
N HIS A 67 -1.79 9.01 -5.62
CA HIS A 67 -3.17 8.61 -5.96
C HIS A 67 -3.18 7.31 -6.76
N ILE A 68 -4.33 6.65 -6.83
CA ILE A 68 -4.63 5.67 -7.88
C ILE A 68 -4.96 6.41 -9.17
N SER A 69 -5.79 7.44 -9.07
CA SER A 69 -6.32 8.20 -10.20
C SER A 69 -5.25 8.92 -10.99
N CYS A 70 -5.29 8.78 -12.32
CA CYS A 70 -4.29 9.32 -13.24
C CYS A 70 -4.19 10.84 -13.24
N ALA A 71 -5.21 11.55 -12.78
CA ALA A 71 -5.18 13.01 -12.61
C ALA A 71 -4.48 13.46 -11.31
N GLY A 72 -4.20 12.53 -10.39
CA GLY A 72 -3.55 12.82 -9.12
C GLY A 72 -2.02 12.80 -9.21
N ASN A 73 -1.39 13.25 -8.11
CA ASN A 73 0.06 13.25 -8.00
C ASN A 73 0.59 11.81 -7.96
N TYR A 74 1.75 11.58 -8.58
CA TYR A 74 2.43 10.28 -8.57
C TYR A 74 1.47 9.10 -8.80
N ALA A 75 0.59 9.21 -9.80
CA ALA A 75 -0.52 8.29 -9.99
C ALA A 75 -0.06 6.83 -10.21
N ALA A 76 -0.62 5.92 -9.45
CA ALA A 76 -0.28 4.50 -9.50
C ALA A 76 -0.68 3.83 -10.82
N CYS A 77 -1.71 4.35 -11.52
CA CYS A 77 -2.16 3.88 -12.84
C CYS A 77 -1.16 4.16 -13.98
N LEU A 78 -0.14 5.03 -13.76
CA LEU A 78 0.81 5.39 -14.80
C LEU A 78 1.73 4.23 -15.18
N PRO A 79 1.92 3.95 -16.47
CA PRO A 79 2.77 2.84 -16.93
C PRO A 79 4.20 2.90 -16.40
N GLY A 80 4.76 4.10 -16.21
CA GLY A 80 6.09 4.29 -15.64
C GLY A 80 6.21 3.77 -14.21
N ARG A 81 5.20 4.05 -13.36
CA ARG A 81 5.13 3.56 -11.99
C ARG A 81 5.03 2.03 -11.95
N ILE A 82 4.19 1.46 -12.81
CA ILE A 82 4.00 0.01 -12.90
C ILE A 82 5.28 -0.67 -13.35
N ARG A 83 5.92 -0.22 -14.43
CA ARG A 83 7.18 -0.82 -14.91
C ARG A 83 8.32 -0.76 -13.90
N SER A 84 8.36 0.26 -13.05
CA SER A 84 9.42 0.42 -12.05
C SER A 84 9.29 -0.47 -10.80
N LEU A 85 8.37 -1.44 -10.79
CA LEU A 85 8.28 -2.46 -9.73
C LEU A 85 9.19 -3.68 -9.98
N ALA A 86 10.02 -3.64 -11.02
CA ALA A 86 11.07 -4.61 -11.33
C ALA A 86 12.41 -3.90 -11.46
N THR A 87 13.48 -4.66 -11.42
CA THR A 87 14.83 -4.23 -11.78
C THR A 87 15.26 -4.89 -13.10
N GLU A 88 16.40 -4.49 -13.65
CA GLU A 88 16.97 -5.17 -14.81
C GLU A 88 17.32 -6.64 -14.52
N ALA A 89 17.62 -6.96 -13.26
CA ALA A 89 18.07 -8.29 -12.84
C ALA A 89 16.93 -9.21 -12.36
N ALA A 90 15.78 -8.65 -11.94
CA ALA A 90 14.70 -9.42 -11.33
C ALA A 90 13.32 -8.76 -11.51
N ALA A 91 12.30 -9.61 -11.61
CA ALA A 91 10.90 -9.23 -11.51
C ALA A 91 10.35 -9.59 -10.12
N ALA A 92 9.26 -8.93 -9.72
CA ALA A 92 8.58 -9.25 -8.47
C ALA A 92 7.80 -10.58 -8.59
N ASP A 93 7.88 -11.41 -7.55
CA ASP A 93 6.99 -12.56 -7.35
C ASP A 93 5.68 -12.15 -6.67
N LEU A 94 5.73 -11.02 -5.94
CA LEU A 94 4.61 -10.46 -5.21
C LEU A 94 4.62 -8.94 -5.31
N VAL A 95 3.48 -8.35 -5.66
CA VAL A 95 3.27 -6.90 -5.67
C VAL A 95 2.21 -6.54 -4.64
N LEU A 96 2.56 -5.65 -3.72
CA LEU A 96 1.65 -5.09 -2.72
C LEU A 96 1.22 -3.69 -3.16
N VAL A 97 -0.08 -3.47 -3.34
CA VAL A 97 -0.66 -2.16 -3.70
C VAL A 97 -1.34 -1.57 -2.47
N CYS A 98 -0.74 -0.51 -1.92
CA CYS A 98 -1.25 0.19 -0.73
C CYS A 98 -1.35 1.68 -1.03
N THR A 99 -2.42 2.09 -1.72
CA THR A 99 -2.70 3.48 -2.12
C THR A 99 -4.19 3.71 -2.31
N GLY A 100 -4.61 4.97 -2.50
CA GLY A 100 -6.00 5.36 -2.69
C GLY A 100 -6.54 6.27 -1.60
N LEU A 101 -5.85 6.39 -0.46
CA LEU A 101 -6.27 7.31 0.60
C LEU A 101 -6.25 8.77 0.14
N ASN A 102 -5.29 9.14 -0.69
CA ASN A 102 -5.22 10.49 -1.25
C ASN A 102 -6.36 10.77 -2.25
N ASP A 103 -6.87 9.76 -2.95
CA ASP A 103 -8.07 9.90 -3.78
C ASP A 103 -9.30 10.26 -2.94
N VAL A 104 -9.47 9.60 -1.78
CA VAL A 104 -10.54 9.94 -0.82
C VAL A 104 -10.37 11.35 -0.29
N ALA A 105 -9.15 11.69 0.18
CA ALA A 105 -8.85 13.00 0.77
C ALA A 105 -9.10 14.16 -0.22
N HIS A 106 -8.85 13.94 -1.50
CA HIS A 106 -9.09 14.92 -2.56
C HIS A 106 -10.46 14.77 -3.23
N ARG A 107 -11.32 13.86 -2.72
CA ARG A 107 -12.69 13.64 -3.24
C ARG A 107 -12.73 13.40 -4.74
N VAL A 108 -11.81 12.56 -5.23
CA VAL A 108 -11.77 12.17 -6.64
C VAL A 108 -13.09 11.52 -7.01
N ASP A 109 -13.65 11.89 -8.16
CA ASP A 109 -14.89 11.28 -8.65
C ASP A 109 -14.79 9.76 -8.70
N LEU A 110 -15.78 9.05 -8.12
CA LEU A 110 -15.75 7.59 -8.02
C LEU A 110 -15.74 6.88 -9.40
N GLY A 111 -16.32 7.50 -10.43
CA GLY A 111 -16.26 6.96 -11.79
C GLY A 111 -14.86 7.05 -12.38
N ALA A 112 -14.18 8.18 -12.16
CA ALA A 112 -12.78 8.37 -12.53
C ALA A 112 -11.87 7.41 -11.76
N PHE A 113 -12.04 7.32 -10.44
CA PHE A 113 -11.30 6.40 -9.60
C PHE A 113 -11.47 4.93 -10.06
N ARG A 114 -12.71 4.49 -10.34
CA ARG A 114 -13.03 3.15 -10.84
C ARG A 114 -12.31 2.85 -12.16
N ARG A 115 -12.37 3.78 -13.12
CA ARG A 115 -11.71 3.61 -14.42
C ARG A 115 -10.21 3.42 -14.25
N ASP A 116 -9.59 4.29 -13.46
CA ASP A 116 -8.14 4.33 -13.28
C ASP A 116 -7.63 3.17 -12.40
N CYS A 117 -8.44 2.74 -11.41
CA CYS A 117 -8.21 1.53 -10.64
C CYS A 117 -8.22 0.27 -11.52
N ARG A 118 -9.25 0.10 -12.36
CA ARG A 118 -9.34 -1.01 -13.30
C ARG A 118 -8.12 -1.03 -14.24
N ASP A 119 -7.76 0.11 -14.80
CA ASP A 119 -6.59 0.27 -15.67
C ASP A 119 -5.30 -0.11 -14.95
N MET A 120 -5.13 0.33 -13.70
CA MET A 120 -3.96 -0.02 -12.85
C MET A 120 -3.84 -1.54 -12.65
N VAL A 121 -4.91 -2.21 -12.19
CA VAL A 121 -4.83 -3.66 -11.89
C VAL A 121 -4.63 -4.49 -13.16
N GLN A 122 -5.23 -4.10 -14.28
CA GLN A 122 -5.02 -4.75 -15.57
C GLN A 122 -3.59 -4.61 -16.08
N LYS A 123 -3.01 -3.42 -15.97
CA LYS A 123 -1.60 -3.16 -16.32
C LYS A 123 -0.63 -3.93 -15.43
N LEU A 124 -0.91 -4.00 -14.12
CA LEU A 124 -0.10 -4.80 -13.20
C LEU A 124 -0.12 -6.28 -13.58
N ALA A 125 -1.31 -6.85 -13.81
CA ALA A 125 -1.45 -8.25 -14.22
C ALA A 125 -0.76 -8.55 -15.56
N ALA A 126 -0.87 -7.64 -16.52
CA ALA A 126 -0.21 -7.78 -17.82
C ALA A 126 1.32 -7.64 -17.74
N GLN A 127 1.83 -6.72 -16.90
CA GLN A 127 3.26 -6.48 -16.74
C GLN A 127 3.96 -7.57 -15.94
N TYR A 128 3.25 -8.17 -14.97
CA TYR A 128 3.79 -9.18 -14.04
C TYR A 128 2.95 -10.46 -14.04
N PRO A 129 2.88 -11.19 -15.17
CA PRO A 129 1.95 -12.32 -15.33
C PRO A 129 2.29 -13.52 -14.41
N ALA A 130 3.52 -13.60 -13.88
CA ALA A 130 3.94 -14.62 -12.93
C ALA A 130 3.82 -14.20 -11.47
N ALA A 131 3.56 -12.90 -11.20
CA ALA A 131 3.45 -12.37 -9.85
C ALA A 131 2.03 -12.53 -9.30
N GLN A 132 1.94 -12.62 -7.97
CA GLN A 132 0.69 -12.38 -7.26
C GLN A 132 0.58 -10.91 -6.90
N ILE A 133 -0.54 -10.29 -7.18
CA ILE A 133 -0.80 -8.87 -6.95
C ILE A 133 -1.85 -8.75 -5.86
N TRP A 134 -1.50 -8.09 -4.76
CA TRP A 134 -2.41 -7.88 -3.64
C TRP A 134 -2.74 -6.41 -3.49
N VAL A 135 -4.04 -6.09 -3.54
CA VAL A 135 -4.54 -4.72 -3.44
C VAL A 135 -5.25 -4.54 -2.10
N GLY A 136 -4.73 -3.65 -1.26
CA GLY A 136 -5.31 -3.35 0.04
C GLY A 136 -6.52 -2.42 -0.06
N THR A 137 -7.55 -2.67 0.76
CA THR A 137 -8.63 -1.69 0.95
C THR A 137 -8.12 -0.46 1.70
N ILE A 138 -8.82 0.67 1.55
CA ILE A 138 -8.42 1.95 2.15
C ILE A 138 -8.85 1.96 3.62
N THR A 139 -7.92 2.33 4.49
CA THR A 139 -8.14 2.42 5.93
C THR A 139 -7.55 3.70 6.50
N VAL A 140 -8.06 4.12 7.64
CA VAL A 140 -7.51 5.18 8.50
C VAL A 140 -7.20 4.60 9.87
N GLY A 141 -6.43 5.32 10.67
CA GLY A 141 -6.15 4.91 12.04
C GLY A 141 -6.93 5.74 13.05
N LYS A 142 -6.57 5.60 14.32
CA LYS A 142 -7.13 6.39 15.42
C LYS A 142 -6.73 7.86 15.26
N PRO A 143 -7.62 8.80 15.61
CA PRO A 143 -7.26 10.21 15.67
C PRO A 143 -6.03 10.46 16.56
N SER A 144 -5.10 11.27 16.10
CA SER A 144 -3.90 11.65 16.84
C SER A 144 -3.44 13.02 16.39
N GLN A 145 -3.17 13.91 17.34
CA GLN A 145 -2.78 15.31 17.11
C GLN A 145 -1.29 15.44 16.81
N GLY A 146 -0.87 14.98 15.65
CA GLY A 146 0.50 15.09 15.17
C GLY A 146 0.65 16.07 14.01
N PRO A 147 1.88 16.25 13.50
CA PRO A 147 2.13 17.03 12.30
C PRO A 147 1.28 16.55 11.12
N TRP A 148 0.74 17.51 10.34
CA TRP A 148 -0.11 17.20 9.17
C TRP A 148 -1.37 16.40 9.53
N TYR A 149 -1.97 16.72 10.69
CA TYR A 149 -3.19 16.07 11.13
C TYR A 149 -4.28 16.13 10.05
N LEU A 150 -4.82 14.97 9.75
CA LEU A 150 -6.03 14.81 8.95
C LEU A 150 -7.05 14.04 9.77
N ASP A 151 -8.20 14.67 10.02
CA ASP A 151 -9.26 14.04 10.78
C ASP A 151 -9.80 12.80 10.02
N PRO A 152 -9.67 11.60 10.57
CA PRO A 152 -10.20 10.39 9.95
C PRO A 152 -11.72 10.47 9.65
N ALA A 153 -12.47 11.27 10.41
CA ALA A 153 -13.89 11.46 10.17
C ALA A 153 -14.18 12.17 8.83
N THR A 154 -13.24 12.98 8.31
CA THR A 154 -13.39 13.61 6.98
C THR A 154 -13.22 12.65 5.82
N LEU A 155 -12.80 11.41 6.11
CA LEU A 155 -12.54 10.34 5.15
C LEU A 155 -13.60 9.23 5.24
N GLU A 156 -14.82 9.57 5.67
CA GLU A 156 -15.94 8.62 5.83
C GLU A 156 -16.31 7.91 4.51
N ASP A 157 -16.16 8.60 3.38
CA ASP A 157 -16.43 8.04 2.04
C ASP A 157 -15.45 6.93 1.62
N ARG A 158 -14.38 6.64 2.38
CA ARG A 158 -13.37 5.62 2.04
C ARG A 158 -13.96 4.22 1.81
N ALA A 159 -15.11 3.93 2.43
CA ALA A 159 -15.82 2.67 2.19
C ALA A 159 -16.26 2.53 0.74
N ALA A 160 -16.80 3.59 0.13
CA ALA A 160 -17.21 3.59 -1.28
C ALA A 160 -16.02 3.38 -2.23
N TYR A 161 -14.87 4.00 -1.94
CA TYR A 161 -13.63 3.76 -2.71
C TYR A 161 -13.11 2.33 -2.51
N SER A 162 -13.19 1.79 -1.29
CA SER A 162 -12.82 0.40 -1.01
C SER A 162 -13.71 -0.59 -1.76
N ASP A 163 -15.00 -0.28 -1.91
CA ASP A 163 -15.93 -1.10 -2.70
C ASP A 163 -15.57 -1.08 -4.20
N VAL A 164 -15.08 0.04 -4.70
CA VAL A 164 -14.54 0.11 -6.07
C VAL A 164 -13.29 -0.78 -6.19
N LEU A 165 -12.38 -0.75 -5.22
CA LEU A 165 -11.20 -1.64 -5.21
C LEU A 165 -11.62 -3.12 -5.23
N ARG A 166 -12.58 -3.53 -4.38
CA ARG A 166 -13.11 -4.90 -4.35
C ARG A 166 -13.63 -5.33 -5.72
N GLN A 167 -14.40 -4.47 -6.39
CA GLN A 167 -14.95 -4.77 -7.71
C GLN A 167 -13.86 -4.87 -8.78
N CYS A 168 -12.91 -3.93 -8.81
CA CYS A 168 -11.81 -3.96 -9.76
C CYS A 168 -10.93 -5.20 -9.60
N VAL A 169 -10.66 -5.62 -8.37
CA VAL A 169 -9.91 -6.85 -8.07
C VAL A 169 -10.68 -8.09 -8.53
N ALA A 170 -11.98 -8.18 -8.24
CA ALA A 170 -12.81 -9.32 -8.64
C ALA A 170 -12.88 -9.49 -10.17
N GLU A 171 -12.76 -8.39 -10.92
CA GLU A 171 -12.78 -8.39 -12.39
C GLU A 171 -11.40 -8.62 -13.03
N ALA A 172 -10.29 -8.54 -12.25
CA ALA A 172 -8.93 -8.47 -12.80
C ALA A 172 -8.30 -9.84 -13.13
N GLY A 173 -8.91 -10.94 -12.70
CA GLY A 173 -8.41 -12.29 -12.94
C GLY A 173 -7.65 -12.91 -11.75
N PRO A 174 -7.20 -14.17 -11.88
CA PRO A 174 -6.80 -15.00 -10.74
C PRO A 174 -5.47 -14.63 -10.08
N SER A 175 -4.64 -13.82 -10.71
CA SER A 175 -3.39 -13.33 -10.13
C SER A 175 -3.53 -12.08 -9.28
N VAL A 176 -4.73 -11.46 -9.27
CA VAL A 176 -5.01 -10.25 -8.50
C VAL A 176 -5.93 -10.59 -7.32
N HIS A 177 -5.49 -10.23 -6.14
CA HIS A 177 -6.14 -10.60 -4.87
C HIS A 177 -6.45 -9.35 -4.05
N LEU A 178 -7.49 -9.43 -3.26
CA LEU A 178 -7.85 -8.38 -2.31
C LEU A 178 -7.21 -8.67 -0.94
N ALA A 179 -6.51 -7.69 -0.39
CA ALA A 179 -6.20 -7.63 1.04
C ALA A 179 -7.29 -6.77 1.71
N ASP A 180 -8.31 -7.41 2.26
CA ASP A 180 -9.37 -6.68 2.98
C ASP A 180 -8.86 -6.27 4.37
N LEU A 181 -8.53 -4.99 4.49
CA LEU A 181 -8.03 -4.37 5.70
C LEU A 181 -9.15 -3.74 6.56
N THR A 182 -10.41 -3.95 6.21
CA THR A 182 -11.56 -3.44 7.00
C THR A 182 -11.47 -3.81 8.49
N PRO A 183 -10.97 -5.00 8.89
CA PRO A 183 -10.86 -5.34 10.32
C PRO A 183 -9.94 -4.43 11.15
N ILE A 184 -9.00 -3.73 10.51
CA ILE A 184 -8.09 -2.79 11.20
C ILE A 184 -8.47 -1.32 10.98
N ASP A 185 -9.52 -1.05 10.19
CA ASP A 185 -9.94 0.32 9.88
C ASP A 185 -10.41 1.05 11.15
N GLY A 186 -9.88 2.25 11.37
CA GLY A 186 -10.12 3.04 12.59
C GLY A 186 -9.43 2.51 13.84
N GLY A 187 -8.69 1.39 13.77
CA GLY A 187 -8.18 0.67 14.94
C GLY A 187 -6.69 0.80 15.23
N TYR A 188 -5.86 1.21 14.27
CA TYR A 188 -4.42 1.29 14.48
C TYR A 188 -3.94 2.67 14.96
N GLU A 189 -2.85 2.67 15.73
CA GLU A 189 -2.24 3.89 16.28
C GLU A 189 -1.55 4.70 15.16
N THR A 190 -1.67 6.03 15.23
CA THR A 190 -1.14 6.93 14.20
C THR A 190 -0.31 8.07 14.77
N VAL A 191 0.47 8.70 13.90
CA VAL A 191 1.12 9.99 14.16
C VAL A 191 0.09 11.13 14.10
N ASN A 192 -0.86 11.07 13.15
CA ASN A 192 -1.69 12.21 12.79
C ASN A 192 -3.08 11.83 12.22
N GLY A 193 -3.62 10.68 12.58
CA GLY A 193 -4.93 10.19 12.13
C GLY A 193 -4.86 9.22 10.95
N THR A 194 -3.83 9.30 10.11
CA THR A 194 -3.71 8.48 8.90
C THR A 194 -2.41 7.71 8.78
N HIS A 195 -1.30 8.26 9.27
CA HIS A 195 0.03 7.66 9.15
C HIS A 195 0.34 6.81 10.38
N PRO A 196 0.54 5.49 10.24
CA PRO A 196 0.84 4.61 11.36
C PRO A 196 2.11 5.05 12.11
N ASN A 197 2.05 5.06 13.46
CA ASN A 197 3.23 5.08 14.32
C ASN A 197 3.78 3.66 14.50
N ARG A 198 4.81 3.45 15.34
CA ARG A 198 5.41 2.13 15.58
C ARG A 198 4.37 1.04 15.88
N ALA A 199 3.44 1.29 16.77
CA ALA A 199 2.39 0.32 17.13
C ALA A 199 1.40 0.11 15.97
N GLY A 200 1.04 1.19 15.30
CA GLY A 200 0.20 1.14 14.11
C GLY A 200 0.83 0.38 12.94
N MET A 201 2.14 0.49 12.74
CA MET A 201 2.86 -0.28 11.73
C MET A 201 2.77 -1.79 11.97
N VAL A 202 2.83 -2.22 13.25
CA VAL A 202 2.63 -3.63 13.63
C VAL A 202 1.21 -4.07 13.28
N THR A 203 0.19 -3.31 13.73
CA THR A 203 -1.22 -3.60 13.45
C THR A 203 -1.50 -3.65 11.95
N PHE A 204 -0.89 -2.73 11.19
CA PHE A 204 -1.05 -2.68 9.74
C PHE A 204 -0.42 -3.89 9.05
N ALA A 205 0.79 -4.32 9.48
CA ALA A 205 1.44 -5.54 9.01
C ALA A 205 0.63 -6.79 9.35
N ASP A 206 0.06 -6.85 10.56
CA ASP A 206 -0.82 -7.94 11.00
C ASP A 206 -2.07 -8.01 10.11
N GLY A 207 -2.71 -6.88 9.83
CA GLY A 207 -3.89 -6.81 8.97
C GLY A 207 -3.61 -7.34 7.57
N TRP A 208 -2.51 -6.92 6.94
CA TRP A 208 -2.07 -7.45 5.66
C TRP A 208 -1.81 -8.95 5.72
N TYR A 209 -1.06 -9.42 6.72
CA TYR A 209 -0.74 -10.84 6.87
C TYR A 209 -1.99 -11.70 7.03
N GLN A 210 -2.94 -11.26 7.86
CA GLN A 210 -4.22 -11.96 8.06
C GLN A 210 -5.07 -11.98 6.78
N ALA A 211 -5.16 -10.86 6.07
CA ALA A 211 -5.91 -10.79 4.81
C ALA A 211 -5.33 -11.72 3.73
N MET A 212 -4.01 -11.92 3.74
CA MET A 212 -3.31 -12.80 2.79
C MET A 212 -3.34 -14.28 3.22
N ALA A 213 -3.45 -14.60 4.52
CA ALA A 213 -3.34 -15.96 5.05
C ALA A 213 -4.45 -16.92 4.55
N GLY A 214 -5.60 -16.39 4.14
CA GLY A 214 -6.69 -17.20 3.55
C GLY A 214 -6.38 -17.80 2.18
N THR A 215 -5.30 -17.35 1.52
CA THR A 215 -4.95 -17.72 0.14
C THR A 215 -3.47 -18.09 -0.05
N VAL A 216 -2.62 -17.76 0.93
CA VAL A 216 -1.22 -18.22 0.91
C VAL A 216 -1.18 -19.61 1.56
N PRO A 217 -0.76 -20.69 0.88
CA PRO A 217 -0.59 -21.99 1.52
C PRO A 217 0.35 -21.83 2.71
N THR A 218 -0.18 -22.01 3.92
CA THR A 218 0.65 -22.18 5.10
C THR A 218 1.38 -23.49 4.91
N LYS A 219 2.72 -23.43 4.79
CA LYS A 219 3.51 -24.67 4.87
C LYS A 219 3.31 -25.27 6.25
N GLY A 220 2.68 -26.48 6.29
CA GLY A 220 2.72 -27.38 7.41
C GLY A 220 4.13 -27.92 7.64
#